data_72206542cd46deb6ddedfaeb70556f53
#
_entry.id   72206542cd46deb6ddedfaeb70556f53
#
_cell.length_a   1.000
_cell.length_b   1.000
_cell.length_c   1.000
_cell.angle_alpha   90.00
_cell.angle_beta   90.00
_cell.angle_gamma   90.00
#
_symmetry.space_group_name_H-M   'P 1'
#
loop_
_entity.id
_entity.type
_entity.pdbx_description
1 polymer ?
#
loop_
_entity_poly.entity_id
_entity_poly.type
_entity_poly.pdbx_seq_one_letter_code
_entity_poly.pdbx_strand_id
1 'polypeptide(L)'
;MKRRITEYLDLDLGREMWCCNRCGGDLISAREDYKRGCLLSERDPTTIHERIGPDPEFSFSVHPDWCRIIEFYCPHCGVMMENEYLPPGHPITRDIELDLDALKARDAKGGAR
;
A
#
# COMPACT_ATOMS: atom_id res chain seq x y z
N MET A 1 -1.61 16.38 -13.75
CA MET A 1 -1.94 15.07 -14.35
C MET A 1 -1.51 13.94 -13.44
N LYS A 2 -2.41 13.02 -13.22
CA LYS A 2 -2.15 11.88 -12.34
C LYS A 2 -1.70 10.67 -13.13
N ARG A 3 -0.75 9.95 -12.59
CA ARG A 3 -0.25 8.71 -13.17
C ARG A 3 -0.60 7.55 -12.27
N ARG A 4 -1.09 6.48 -12.86
CA ARG A 4 -1.42 5.27 -12.11
C ARG A 4 -0.13 4.52 -11.75
N ILE A 5 0.05 4.25 -10.48
CA ILE A 5 1.22 3.52 -9.98
C ILE A 5 0.86 2.10 -9.61
N THR A 6 -0.21 1.91 -8.82
CA THR A 6 -0.75 0.60 -8.52
C THR A 6 -2.25 0.60 -8.81
N GLU A 7 -2.93 -0.47 -8.45
CA GLU A 7 -4.36 -0.60 -8.72
C GLU A 7 -5.17 0.58 -8.16
N TYR A 8 -4.81 1.08 -6.98
CA TYR A 8 -5.55 2.17 -6.34
C TYR A 8 -4.69 3.40 -6.03
N LEU A 9 -3.40 3.36 -6.33
CA LEU A 9 -2.49 4.45 -6.03
C LEU A 9 -2.14 5.23 -7.28
N ASP A 10 -2.38 6.54 -7.25
CA ASP A 10 -1.96 7.48 -8.28
C ASP A 10 -0.91 8.42 -7.77
N LEU A 11 -0.07 8.90 -8.66
CA LEU A 11 0.87 9.97 -8.42
C LEU A 11 0.42 11.22 -9.16
N ASP A 12 0.20 12.31 -8.41
CA ASP A 12 0.03 13.64 -9.01
C ASP A 12 1.41 14.30 -9.01
N LEU A 13 2.09 14.22 -10.14
CA LEU A 13 3.48 14.68 -10.22
C LEU A 13 3.58 16.20 -10.08
N GLY A 14 2.61 16.94 -10.62
CA GLY A 14 2.62 18.39 -10.51
C GLY A 14 2.52 18.90 -9.09
N ARG A 15 1.66 18.28 -8.29
CA ARG A 15 1.49 18.65 -6.88
C ARG A 15 2.39 17.85 -5.95
N GLU A 16 3.11 16.84 -6.46
CA GLU A 16 3.92 15.92 -5.66
C GLU A 16 3.09 15.29 -4.54
N MET A 17 1.99 14.65 -4.94
CA MET A 17 1.03 14.10 -3.99
C MET A 17 0.65 12.68 -4.37
N TRP A 18 0.69 11.77 -3.39
CA TRP A 18 0.09 10.45 -3.54
C TRP A 18 -1.42 10.56 -3.39
N CYS A 19 -2.17 9.94 -4.27
CA CYS A 19 -3.62 10.02 -4.28
C CYS A 19 -4.24 8.64 -4.43
N CYS A 20 -5.46 8.48 -3.92
CA CYS A 20 -6.28 7.31 -4.18
C CYS A 20 -7.01 7.53 -5.51
N ASN A 21 -6.89 6.58 -6.45
CA ASN A 21 -7.56 6.75 -7.73
C ASN A 21 -9.05 6.36 -7.70
N ARG A 22 -9.50 5.73 -6.63
CA ARG A 22 -10.91 5.39 -6.48
C ARG A 22 -11.76 6.59 -6.06
N CYS A 23 -11.27 7.38 -5.10
CA CYS A 23 -12.03 8.54 -4.61
C CYS A 23 -11.38 9.88 -4.97
N GLY A 24 -10.16 9.87 -5.48
CA GLY A 24 -9.43 11.10 -5.81
C GLY A 24 -8.82 11.81 -4.62
N GLY A 25 -8.93 11.25 -3.42
CA GLY A 25 -8.44 11.89 -2.21
C GLY A 25 -6.92 11.89 -2.11
N ASP A 26 -6.37 12.93 -1.52
CA ASP A 26 -4.93 13.03 -1.27
C ASP A 26 -4.55 12.18 -0.07
N LEU A 27 -3.41 11.50 -0.17
CA LEU A 27 -2.90 10.66 0.91
C LEU A 27 -1.81 11.36 1.69
N ILE A 28 -0.69 11.65 1.03
CA ILE A 28 0.48 12.26 1.65
C ILE A 28 1.40 12.78 0.54
N SER A 29 2.35 13.64 0.89
CA SER A 29 3.36 14.10 -0.07
C SER A 29 4.03 12.92 -0.77
N ALA A 30 4.25 13.05 -2.08
CA ALA A 30 4.90 12.00 -2.86
C ALA A 30 6.38 11.82 -2.52
N ARG A 31 6.94 12.71 -1.72
CA ARG A 31 8.31 12.55 -1.21
C ARG A 31 8.37 11.65 0.01
N GLU A 32 7.20 11.31 0.57
CA GLU A 32 7.09 10.40 1.68
C GLU A 32 6.60 9.03 1.21
N ASP A 33 6.70 8.03 2.06
CA ASP A 33 6.12 6.72 1.82
C ASP A 33 4.59 6.86 1.81
N TYR A 34 3.94 6.44 0.73
CA TYR A 34 2.49 6.54 0.61
C TYR A 34 1.77 5.81 1.75
N LYS A 35 2.38 4.76 2.31
CA LYS A 35 1.79 4.00 3.41
C LYS A 35 1.56 4.84 4.65
N ARG A 36 2.37 5.89 4.84
CA ARG A 36 2.22 6.80 5.98
C ARG A 36 0.98 7.68 5.87
N GLY A 37 0.42 7.79 4.69
CA GLY A 37 -0.84 8.49 4.46
C GLY A 37 -2.07 7.60 4.54
N CYS A 38 -1.91 6.32 4.82
CA CYS A 38 -2.99 5.34 4.88
C CYS A 38 -3.37 5.02 6.33
N LEU A 39 -4.60 4.55 6.51
CA LEU A 39 -4.99 3.92 7.76
C LEU A 39 -4.38 2.54 7.80
N LEU A 40 -3.88 2.15 8.96
CA LEU A 40 -3.17 0.89 9.13
C LEU A 40 -3.96 -0.05 10.03
N SER A 41 -4.05 -1.32 9.62
CA SER A 41 -4.66 -2.36 10.43
C SER A 41 -3.77 -3.60 10.40
N GLU A 42 -3.42 -4.11 11.57
CA GLU A 42 -2.69 -5.36 11.66
C GLU A 42 -3.68 -6.49 11.93
N ARG A 43 -3.63 -7.54 11.09
CA ARG A 43 -4.54 -8.67 11.17
C ARG A 43 -3.80 -9.94 11.59
N ASP A 44 -4.45 -10.72 12.43
CA ASP A 44 -4.01 -12.07 12.74
C ASP A 44 -4.27 -12.97 11.51
N PRO A 45 -3.25 -13.68 11.01
CA PRO A 45 -3.43 -14.55 9.83
C PRO A 45 -4.54 -15.58 9.99
N THR A 46 -4.81 -16.04 11.21
CA THR A 46 -5.85 -17.03 11.46
C THR A 46 -7.26 -16.50 11.24
N THR A 47 -7.45 -15.18 11.25
CA THR A 47 -8.75 -14.57 10.97
C THR A 47 -9.03 -14.47 9.46
N ILE A 48 -7.99 -14.55 8.62
CA ILE A 48 -8.12 -14.48 7.17
C ILE A 48 -8.20 -15.88 6.57
N HIS A 49 -7.34 -16.77 7.06
CA HIS A 49 -7.27 -18.14 6.58
C HIS A 49 -7.83 -19.07 7.65
N GLU A 50 -9.13 -19.25 7.63
CA GLU A 50 -9.82 -20.05 8.63
C GLU A 50 -9.47 -21.53 8.48
N ARG A 51 -9.69 -22.27 9.55
CA ARG A 51 -9.51 -23.70 9.53
C ARG A 51 -10.57 -24.35 8.64
N ILE A 52 -10.16 -25.38 7.93
CA ILE A 52 -11.04 -26.13 7.06
C ILE A 52 -11.28 -27.52 7.68
N GLY A 53 -12.55 -27.89 7.83
CA GLY A 53 -12.93 -29.17 8.37
C GLY A 53 -12.92 -29.24 9.89
N PRO A 54 -13.25 -30.39 10.46
CA PRO A 54 -13.42 -30.55 11.89
C PRO A 54 -12.11 -30.73 12.66
N ASP A 55 -10.99 -30.94 11.97
CA ASP A 55 -9.70 -31.15 12.61
C ASP A 55 -9.15 -29.80 13.09
N PRO A 56 -9.03 -29.58 14.43
CA PRO A 56 -8.56 -28.32 14.96
C PRO A 56 -7.08 -28.04 14.68
N GLU A 57 -6.31 -29.05 14.29
CA GLU A 57 -4.90 -28.87 13.99
C GLU A 57 -4.66 -28.52 12.53
N PHE A 58 -5.66 -28.66 11.68
CA PHE A 58 -5.51 -28.42 10.26
C PHE A 58 -5.89 -26.97 9.91
N SER A 59 -4.93 -26.22 9.41
CA SER A 59 -5.15 -24.85 8.96
C SER A 59 -4.14 -24.50 7.87
N PHE A 60 -4.58 -23.74 6.87
CA PHE A 60 -3.70 -23.19 5.85
C PHE A 60 -3.10 -21.85 6.28
N SER A 61 -3.46 -21.36 7.46
CA SER A 61 -2.95 -20.09 7.96
C SER A 61 -1.51 -20.20 8.39
N VAL A 62 -0.74 -19.12 8.16
CA VAL A 62 0.58 -18.96 8.76
C VAL A 62 0.38 -18.69 10.25
N HIS A 63 1.27 -19.26 11.08
CA HIS A 63 1.21 -19.06 12.52
C HIS A 63 1.46 -17.58 12.86
N PRO A 64 0.66 -16.96 13.75
CA PRO A 64 0.80 -15.53 14.04
C PRO A 64 2.17 -15.15 14.62
N ASP A 65 2.87 -16.08 15.27
CA ASP A 65 4.21 -15.82 15.79
C ASP A 65 5.27 -15.75 14.70
N TRP A 66 4.95 -16.20 13.47
CA TRP A 66 5.90 -16.18 12.35
C TRP A 66 5.64 -15.07 11.37
N CYS A 67 4.42 -14.55 11.33
CA CYS A 67 4.01 -13.62 10.29
C CYS A 67 2.92 -12.70 10.78
N ARG A 68 3.04 -11.42 10.42
CA ARG A 68 2.00 -10.42 10.63
C ARG A 68 1.44 -10.04 9.27
N ILE A 69 0.16 -9.72 9.23
CA ILE A 69 -0.47 -9.16 8.04
C ILE A 69 -0.84 -7.72 8.36
N ILE A 70 -0.29 -6.80 7.58
CA ILE A 70 -0.56 -5.37 7.76
C ILE A 70 -1.30 -4.87 6.53
N GLU A 71 -2.43 -4.24 6.76
CA GLU A 71 -3.29 -3.72 5.71
C GLU A 71 -3.30 -2.20 5.76
N PHE A 72 -3.30 -1.59 4.57
CA PHE A 72 -3.26 -0.14 4.42
C PHE A 72 -4.50 0.31 3.66
N TYR A 73 -5.24 1.25 4.22
CA TYR A 73 -6.52 1.69 3.67
C TYR A 73 -6.52 3.17 3.38
N CYS A 74 -7.21 3.56 2.30
CA CYS A 74 -7.43 4.97 2.02
C CYS A 74 -8.26 5.59 3.15
N PRO A 75 -7.78 6.70 3.77
CA PRO A 75 -8.52 7.31 4.88
C PRO A 75 -9.82 7.99 4.44
N HIS A 76 -10.02 8.18 3.14
CA HIS A 76 -11.19 8.88 2.61
C HIS A 76 -12.29 7.94 2.16
N CYS A 77 -11.96 6.86 1.46
CA CYS A 77 -12.97 5.95 0.92
C CYS A 77 -12.89 4.53 1.47
N GLY A 78 -11.85 4.20 2.22
CA GLY A 78 -11.72 2.91 2.87
C GLY A 78 -11.24 1.77 1.98
N VAL A 79 -10.87 2.03 0.72
CA VAL A 79 -10.36 0.95 -0.13
C VAL A 79 -9.00 0.48 0.38
N MET A 80 -8.73 -0.82 0.29
CA MET A 80 -7.42 -1.35 0.64
C MET A 80 -6.42 -0.95 -0.43
N MET A 81 -5.43 -0.15 -0.05
CA MET A 81 -4.39 0.33 -0.96
C MET A 81 -3.29 -0.71 -1.14
N GLU A 82 -2.94 -1.41 -0.07
CA GLU A 82 -1.86 -2.38 -0.08
C GLU A 82 -1.95 -3.27 1.15
N ASN A 83 -1.30 -4.42 1.11
CA ASN A 83 -1.07 -5.24 2.29
C ASN A 83 0.34 -5.83 2.23
N GLU A 84 0.91 -6.15 3.39
CA GLU A 84 2.20 -6.83 3.46
C GLU A 84 2.18 -7.90 4.54
N TYR A 85 2.92 -8.97 4.24
CA TYR A 85 3.16 -10.05 5.19
C TYR A 85 4.59 -9.88 5.70
N LEU A 86 4.74 -9.64 7.00
CA LEU A 86 6.05 -9.34 7.59
C LEU A 86 6.35 -10.30 8.73
N PRO A 87 7.63 -10.71 8.89
CA PRO A 87 8.04 -11.43 10.10
C PRO A 87 7.85 -10.53 11.33
N PRO A 88 7.62 -11.13 12.50
CA PRO A 88 7.53 -10.34 13.73
C PRO A 88 8.76 -9.48 13.94
N GLY A 89 8.55 -8.23 14.33
CA GLY A 89 9.64 -7.29 14.57
C GLY A 89 10.21 -6.63 13.33
N HIS A 90 9.82 -7.06 12.12
CA HIS A 90 10.29 -6.42 10.89
C HIS A 90 9.51 -5.12 10.66
N PRO A 91 10.19 -4.01 10.36
CA PRO A 91 9.49 -2.76 10.09
C PRO A 91 8.72 -2.81 8.77
N ILE A 92 7.71 -1.96 8.67
CA ILE A 92 6.97 -1.76 7.43
C ILE A 92 7.95 -1.30 6.34
N THR A 93 7.88 -1.93 5.17
CA THR A 93 8.81 -1.65 4.09
C THR A 93 8.33 -0.46 3.25
N ARG A 94 9.28 0.34 2.78
CA ARG A 94 9.01 1.34 1.76
C ARG A 94 9.24 0.69 0.41
N ASP A 95 8.17 0.23 -0.21
CA ASP A 95 8.24 -0.55 -1.43
C ASP A 95 8.26 0.30 -2.71
N ILE A 96 7.80 1.55 -2.62
CA ILE A 96 7.75 2.45 -3.77
C ILE A 96 8.41 3.76 -3.39
N GLU A 97 9.51 4.06 -4.05
CA GLU A 97 10.21 5.32 -3.93
C GLU A 97 10.59 5.79 -5.32
N LEU A 98 10.09 6.96 -5.72
CA LEU A 98 10.30 7.48 -7.06
C LEU A 98 11.18 8.71 -7.02
N ASP A 99 12.01 8.85 -8.04
CA ASP A 99 12.79 10.06 -8.25
C ASP A 99 11.92 11.07 -8.97
N LEU A 100 11.24 11.92 -8.20
CA LEU A 100 10.29 12.90 -8.74
C LEU A 100 10.95 13.91 -9.65
N ASP A 101 12.15 14.34 -9.29
CA ASP A 101 12.86 15.34 -10.08
C ASP A 101 13.25 14.78 -11.44
N ALA A 102 13.69 13.53 -11.50
CA ALA A 102 14.00 12.87 -12.76
C ALA A 102 12.75 12.68 -13.62
N LEU A 103 11.61 12.34 -13.01
CA LEU A 103 10.36 12.19 -13.72
C LEU A 103 9.90 13.53 -14.32
N LYS A 104 10.00 14.61 -13.56
CA LYS A 104 9.66 15.95 -14.05
C LYS A 104 10.56 16.37 -15.19
N ALA A 105 11.86 16.11 -15.08
CA ALA A 105 12.82 16.44 -16.13
C ALA A 105 12.52 15.66 -17.41
N ARG A 106 12.18 14.39 -17.30
CA ARG A 106 11.84 13.56 -18.45
C ARG A 106 10.57 14.07 -19.13
N ASP A 107 9.56 14.44 -18.37
CA ASP A 107 8.32 14.98 -18.94
C ASP A 107 8.56 16.30 -19.66
N ALA A 108 9.39 17.16 -19.09
CA ALA A 108 9.73 18.44 -19.71
C ALA A 108 10.46 18.26 -21.04
N LYS A 109 11.32 17.24 -21.13
CA LYS A 109 12.10 17.00 -22.36
C LYS A 109 11.31 16.24 -23.41
N GLY A 110 10.63 15.18 -22.99
CA GLY A 110 10.04 14.24 -23.91
C GLY A 110 8.65 14.63 -24.38
N GLY A 111 8.10 15.67 -23.81
CA GLY A 111 6.70 15.94 -24.00
C GLY A 111 5.87 14.85 -23.34
N ALA A 112 4.60 15.06 -23.29
CA ALA A 112 3.69 14.08 -22.69
C ALA A 112 3.63 12.83 -23.55
N ARG A 113 3.61 11.75 -22.90
CA ARG A 113 3.45 10.47 -23.56
C ARG A 113 2.39 9.67 -22.93
#